data_cb15cb007dc47257ffe7b2b54a6e4eb2
#
_entry.id   cb15cb007dc47257ffe7b2b54a6e4eb2
#
_cell.length_a   1.000
_cell.length_b   1.000
_cell.length_c   1.000
_cell.angle_alpha   90.00
_cell.angle_beta   90.00
_cell.angle_gamma   90.00
#
_symmetry.space_group_name_H-M   'P 1'
#
loop_
_entity.id
_entity.type
_entity.pdbx_description
1 polymer ?
#
loop_
_entity_poly.entity_id
_entity_poly.type
_entity_poly.pdbx_seq_one_letter_code
_entity_poly.pdbx_strand_id
1 'polypeptide(L)'
;MTTSATELEARFIADALAAEAGAVQRLAQRVCAGGAEARAFGSALDLLERCEGSLVVSGMGKSGLVGAKVSATFASLGQPSLFVHPAEAVHGDLGRIRRGDAALLLSYGGETEEVLALASLLKADGVARIGISKSDRTGLAQACDCHVALGDIEEACPLNLAPTASTTAMLAAGDALALALARRRDFKADDFHRMHPGGLLGAGLRPILEVVRFRVGRNLPCVPATGSLAEALRAAGDGRRAGALMVVDAQGRLAGLLTDADVRRLVNARGADALEAPVSACMTTHPRTLPSDALVRDAVRMVRELRVDELPVVDADGKPLGLLDVQDLIALKVVRD
;
A
#
# COMPACT_ATOMS: atom_id res chain seq x y z
N MET A 1 47.21 10.66 13.43
CA MET A 1 46.49 10.42 12.15
C MET A 1 45.38 11.49 12.06
N THR A 2 45.49 12.42 11.11
CA THR A 2 44.46 13.44 10.89
C THR A 2 43.28 12.78 10.17
N THR A 3 42.12 12.75 10.85
CA THR A 3 40.85 12.31 10.25
C THR A 3 40.59 13.16 9.00
N SER A 4 40.24 12.52 7.88
CA SER A 4 39.94 13.25 6.64
C SER A 4 38.67 14.09 6.79
N ALA A 5 38.54 15.20 6.02
CA ALA A 5 37.32 16.00 6.04
C ALA A 5 36.06 15.14 5.74
N THR A 6 36.19 14.23 4.79
CA THR A 6 35.09 13.29 4.43
C THR A 6 34.69 12.37 5.59
N GLU A 7 35.65 11.92 6.41
CA GLU A 7 35.34 11.10 7.59
C GLU A 7 34.61 11.90 8.68
N LEU A 8 34.98 13.17 8.85
CA LEU A 8 34.30 14.08 9.79
C LEU A 8 32.86 14.36 9.37
N GLU A 9 32.64 14.62 8.08
CA GLU A 9 31.30 14.84 7.51
C GLU A 9 30.44 13.58 7.61
N ALA A 10 30.98 12.40 7.28
CA ALA A 10 30.27 11.14 7.38
C ALA A 10 29.84 10.85 8.82
N ARG A 11 30.71 11.14 9.80
CA ARG A 11 30.41 10.97 11.22
C ARG A 11 29.29 11.93 11.66
N PHE A 12 29.36 13.21 11.28
CA PHE A 12 28.31 14.17 11.59
C PHE A 12 26.94 13.77 11.01
N ILE A 13 26.90 13.29 9.76
CA ILE A 13 25.68 12.78 9.13
C ILE A 13 25.13 11.59 9.91
N ALA A 14 26.00 10.64 10.30
CA ALA A 14 25.58 9.49 11.09
C ALA A 14 25.01 9.88 12.46
N ASP A 15 25.65 10.85 13.14
CA ASP A 15 25.19 11.36 14.42
C ASP A 15 23.81 12.06 14.29
N ALA A 16 23.59 12.85 13.23
CA ALA A 16 22.32 13.50 12.96
C ALA A 16 21.19 12.46 12.71
N LEU A 17 21.45 11.45 11.89
CA LEU A 17 20.52 10.35 11.66
C LEU A 17 20.20 9.58 12.94
N ALA A 18 21.19 9.32 13.77
CA ALA A 18 21.02 8.64 15.06
C ALA A 18 20.20 9.48 16.05
N ALA A 19 20.35 10.79 16.06
CA ALA A 19 19.57 11.72 16.89
C ALA A 19 18.08 11.66 16.52
N GLU A 20 17.75 11.72 15.23
CA GLU A 20 16.37 11.62 14.74
C GLU A 20 15.75 10.22 15.03
N ALA A 21 16.47 9.15 14.72
CA ALA A 21 16.04 7.79 15.03
C ALA A 21 15.82 7.59 16.54
N GLY A 22 16.71 8.14 17.37
CA GLY A 22 16.60 8.10 18.83
C GLY A 22 15.35 8.81 19.37
N ALA A 23 14.93 9.91 18.75
CA ALA A 23 13.70 10.61 19.14
C ALA A 23 12.45 9.72 18.91
N VAL A 24 12.37 9.08 17.75
CA VAL A 24 11.28 8.12 17.42
C VAL A 24 11.33 6.91 18.37
N GLN A 25 12.51 6.37 18.62
CA GLN A 25 12.67 5.21 19.50
C GLN A 25 12.23 5.51 20.96
N ARG A 26 12.59 6.67 21.49
CA ARG A 26 12.15 7.10 22.83
C ARG A 26 10.63 7.24 22.91
N LEU A 27 9.98 7.80 21.89
CA LEU A 27 8.52 7.87 21.82
C LEU A 27 7.91 6.47 21.83
N ALA A 28 8.39 5.56 20.98
CA ALA A 28 7.92 4.18 20.93
C ALA A 28 8.07 3.44 22.28
N GLN A 29 9.19 3.63 22.97
CA GLN A 29 9.42 3.05 24.30
C GLN A 29 8.40 3.55 25.33
N ARG A 30 8.09 4.86 25.35
CA ARG A 30 7.09 5.42 26.26
C ARG A 30 5.69 4.87 25.97
N VAL A 31 5.32 4.74 24.69
CA VAL A 31 4.03 4.13 24.30
C VAL A 31 4.00 2.65 24.73
N CYS A 32 5.07 1.90 24.48
CA CYS A 32 5.17 0.49 24.87
C CYS A 32 5.09 0.26 26.39
N ALA A 33 5.58 1.20 27.18
CA ALA A 33 5.48 1.15 28.65
C ALA A 33 4.04 1.24 29.19
N GLY A 34 3.03 1.54 28.35
CA GLY A 34 1.62 1.50 28.73
C GLY A 34 1.15 2.68 29.61
N GLY A 35 1.96 3.72 29.71
CA GLY A 35 1.69 4.90 30.57
C GLY A 35 0.70 5.92 29.98
N ALA A 36 0.94 7.20 30.28
CA ALA A 36 0.12 8.31 29.81
C ALA A 36 0.10 8.42 28.28
N GLU A 37 1.25 8.19 27.63
CA GLU A 37 1.40 8.25 26.18
C GLU A 37 0.55 7.19 25.48
N ALA A 38 0.53 5.95 25.95
CA ALA A 38 -0.31 4.89 25.39
C ALA A 38 -1.80 5.26 25.49
N ARG A 39 -2.23 5.81 26.64
CA ARG A 39 -3.61 6.29 26.81
C ARG A 39 -3.93 7.47 25.90
N ALA A 40 -3.00 8.40 25.70
CA ALA A 40 -3.17 9.55 24.82
C ALA A 40 -3.36 9.09 23.35
N PHE A 41 -2.52 8.17 22.85
CA PHE A 41 -2.70 7.57 21.52
C PHE A 41 -4.04 6.82 21.42
N GLY A 42 -4.44 6.08 22.46
CA GLY A 42 -5.74 5.40 22.52
C GLY A 42 -6.91 6.38 22.41
N SER A 43 -6.90 7.46 23.21
CA SER A 43 -7.94 8.50 23.17
C SER A 43 -7.98 9.25 21.84
N ALA A 44 -6.82 9.51 21.23
CA ALA A 44 -6.75 10.10 19.89
C ALA A 44 -7.39 9.18 18.85
N LEU A 45 -7.11 7.89 18.92
CA LEU A 45 -7.73 6.90 18.03
C LEU A 45 -9.25 6.80 18.23
N ASP A 46 -9.74 6.91 19.47
CA ASP A 46 -11.17 6.89 19.77
C ASP A 46 -11.89 8.13 19.20
N LEU A 47 -11.23 9.30 19.19
CA LEU A 47 -11.75 10.50 18.54
C LEU A 47 -11.75 10.34 17.00
N LEU A 48 -10.67 9.82 16.43
CA LEU A 48 -10.55 9.58 14.99
C LEU A 48 -11.57 8.54 14.50
N GLU A 49 -11.85 7.52 15.27
CA GLU A 49 -12.82 6.48 14.92
C GLU A 49 -14.26 7.02 14.87
N ARG A 50 -14.57 7.97 15.77
CA ARG A 50 -15.87 8.68 15.82
C ARG A 50 -15.98 9.82 14.81
N CYS A 51 -14.93 10.15 14.08
CA CYS A 51 -14.98 11.17 13.02
C CYS A 51 -15.84 10.65 11.85
N GLU A 52 -17.01 11.24 11.66
CA GLU A 52 -17.95 10.93 10.58
C GLU A 52 -17.61 11.67 9.28
N GLY A 53 -16.88 12.77 9.40
CA GLY A 53 -16.46 13.63 8.30
C GLY A 53 -14.99 13.44 7.90
N SER A 54 -14.33 14.55 7.66
CA SER A 54 -12.91 14.61 7.29
C SER A 54 -12.03 14.86 8.52
N LEU A 55 -10.84 14.32 8.50
CA LEU A 55 -9.76 14.73 9.39
C LEU A 55 -9.08 15.98 8.84
N VAL A 56 -9.21 17.09 9.55
CA VAL A 56 -8.52 18.34 9.21
C VAL A 56 -7.18 18.35 9.92
N VAL A 57 -6.09 18.34 9.16
CA VAL A 57 -4.74 18.45 9.74
C VAL A 57 -4.24 19.87 9.57
N SER A 58 -3.67 20.46 10.64
CA SER A 58 -3.20 21.85 10.60
C SER A 58 -1.91 22.05 11.39
N GLY A 59 -1.09 23.00 10.98
CA GLY A 59 0.18 23.36 11.61
C GLY A 59 0.92 24.43 10.82
N MET A 60 1.87 25.12 11.48
CA MET A 60 2.67 26.18 10.87
C MET A 60 4.07 25.70 10.49
N GLY A 61 4.63 26.30 9.45
CA GLY A 61 6.00 26.08 9.02
C GLY A 61 6.32 24.60 8.76
N LYS A 62 7.38 24.07 9.39
CA LYS A 62 7.76 22.66 9.22
C LYS A 62 6.74 21.68 9.79
N SER A 63 6.07 22.03 10.90
CA SER A 63 4.94 21.23 11.41
C SER A 63 3.77 21.20 10.42
N GLY A 64 3.53 22.28 9.68
CA GLY A 64 2.54 22.32 8.60
C GLY A 64 2.88 21.39 7.44
N LEU A 65 4.15 21.39 7.00
CA LEU A 65 4.62 20.47 5.95
C LEU A 65 4.49 19.00 6.36
N VAL A 66 4.86 18.70 7.62
CA VAL A 66 4.61 17.38 8.23
C VAL A 66 3.12 17.06 8.25
N GLY A 67 2.29 18.03 8.66
CA GLY A 67 0.84 17.90 8.69
C GLY A 67 0.23 17.58 7.33
N ALA A 68 0.69 18.26 6.28
CA ALA A 68 0.25 17.98 4.91
C ALA A 68 0.57 16.52 4.50
N LYS A 69 1.78 16.02 4.84
CA LYS A 69 2.14 14.61 4.60
C LYS A 69 1.28 13.65 5.43
N VAL A 70 1.05 13.93 6.71
CA VAL A 70 0.23 13.10 7.59
C VAL A 70 -1.22 13.04 7.08
N SER A 71 -1.78 14.18 6.66
CA SER A 71 -3.11 14.23 6.02
C SER A 71 -3.18 13.32 4.79
N ALA A 72 -2.18 13.38 3.90
CA ALA A 72 -2.09 12.49 2.74
C ALA A 72 -2.02 11.02 3.14
N THR A 73 -1.30 10.67 4.23
CA THR A 73 -1.25 9.31 4.76
C THR A 73 -2.62 8.83 5.23
N PHE A 74 -3.36 9.63 5.99
CA PHE A 74 -4.72 9.29 6.42
C PHE A 74 -5.65 9.06 5.22
N ALA A 75 -5.61 9.96 4.21
CA ALA A 75 -6.42 9.84 3.00
C ALA A 75 -6.11 8.54 2.25
N SER A 76 -4.83 8.19 2.10
CA SER A 76 -4.40 6.96 1.42
C SER A 76 -4.77 5.68 2.18
N LEU A 77 -5.04 5.78 3.49
CA LEU A 77 -5.49 4.69 4.35
C LEU A 77 -7.00 4.72 4.65
N GLY A 78 -7.76 5.47 3.85
CA GLY A 78 -9.23 5.42 3.83
C GLY A 78 -9.93 6.38 4.79
N GLN A 79 -9.20 7.23 5.53
CA GLN A 79 -9.79 8.34 6.28
C GLN A 79 -9.77 9.60 5.41
N PRO A 80 -10.92 10.14 4.99
CA PRO A 80 -10.95 11.43 4.31
C PRO A 80 -10.19 12.47 5.13
N SER A 81 -9.23 13.14 4.51
CA SER A 81 -8.39 14.10 5.22
C SER A 81 -7.97 15.24 4.30
N LEU A 82 -7.85 16.43 4.87
CA LEU A 82 -7.37 17.63 4.20
C LEU A 82 -6.45 18.42 5.13
N PHE A 83 -5.48 19.10 4.52
CA PHE A 83 -4.63 20.05 5.23
C PHE A 83 -5.22 21.45 5.12
N VAL A 84 -5.33 22.15 6.24
CA VAL A 84 -5.74 23.58 6.31
C VAL A 84 -4.63 24.34 7.02
N HIS A 85 -4.09 25.36 6.36
CA HIS A 85 -3.10 26.23 6.96
C HIS A 85 -3.76 27.11 8.02
N PRO A 86 -3.26 27.19 9.27
CA PRO A 86 -4.01 27.85 10.35
C PRO A 86 -4.16 29.37 10.13
N ALA A 87 -3.23 30.03 9.46
CA ALA A 87 -3.37 31.43 9.08
C ALA A 87 -4.47 31.63 8.01
N GLU A 88 -4.59 30.72 7.04
CA GLU A 88 -5.64 30.81 6.01
C GLU A 88 -7.04 30.46 6.59
N ALA A 89 -7.07 29.63 7.64
CA ALA A 89 -8.31 29.27 8.31
C ALA A 89 -9.09 30.52 8.76
N VAL A 90 -8.43 31.48 9.40
CA VAL A 90 -9.05 32.73 9.90
C VAL A 90 -9.41 33.72 8.78
N HIS A 91 -8.96 33.46 7.56
CA HIS A 91 -9.26 34.26 6.38
C HIS A 91 -10.23 33.61 5.39
N GLY A 92 -10.99 32.60 5.84
CA GLY A 92 -12.10 32.03 5.09
C GLY A 92 -12.04 30.49 4.97
N ASP A 93 -10.88 29.85 5.12
CA ASP A 93 -10.76 28.38 4.98
C ASP A 93 -11.45 27.62 6.12
N LEU A 94 -11.88 28.28 7.20
CA LEU A 94 -12.81 27.68 8.18
C LEU A 94 -14.08 27.13 7.53
N GLY A 95 -14.55 27.72 6.44
CA GLY A 95 -15.69 27.21 5.67
C GLY A 95 -15.52 25.80 5.10
N ARG A 96 -14.31 25.25 5.13
CA ARG A 96 -14.00 23.88 4.73
C ARG A 96 -14.19 22.86 5.85
N ILE A 97 -14.38 23.33 7.09
CA ILE A 97 -14.46 22.49 8.29
C ILE A 97 -15.92 22.45 8.75
N ARG A 98 -16.42 21.29 9.08
CA ARG A 98 -17.82 21.08 9.46
C ARG A 98 -17.94 20.34 10.77
N ARG A 99 -19.09 20.47 11.41
CA ARG A 99 -19.49 19.62 12.52
C ARG A 99 -19.48 18.15 12.06
N GLY A 100 -18.86 17.27 12.84
CA GLY A 100 -18.63 15.87 12.46
C GLY A 100 -17.22 15.59 11.93
N ASP A 101 -16.46 16.65 11.58
CA ASP A 101 -15.02 16.54 11.32
C ASP A 101 -14.25 16.40 12.64
N ALA A 102 -13.00 15.95 12.56
CA ALA A 102 -12.02 16.02 13.63
C ALA A 102 -10.79 16.82 13.17
N ALA A 103 -10.10 17.47 14.11
CA ALA A 103 -8.88 18.21 13.80
C ALA A 103 -7.67 17.61 14.49
N LEU A 104 -6.55 17.49 13.73
CA LEU A 104 -5.23 17.14 14.23
C LEU A 104 -4.32 18.36 14.11
N LEU A 105 -4.00 18.97 15.25
CA LEU A 105 -3.27 20.23 15.33
C LEU A 105 -1.82 19.96 15.74
N LEU A 106 -0.87 20.46 14.95
CA LEU A 106 0.54 20.16 15.08
C LEU A 106 1.34 21.43 15.43
N SER A 107 1.96 21.44 16.59
CA SER A 107 2.91 22.47 17.01
C SER A 107 3.87 21.91 18.05
N TYR A 108 5.15 21.68 17.71
CA TYR A 108 6.07 21.08 18.67
C TYR A 108 6.20 21.90 19.95
N GLY A 109 6.42 23.23 19.83
CA GLY A 109 6.43 24.13 20.97
C GLY A 109 5.09 24.21 21.70
N GLY A 110 3.99 24.04 20.97
CA GLY A 110 2.62 24.06 21.47
C GLY A 110 2.07 25.45 21.78
N GLU A 111 2.82 26.53 21.40
CA GLU A 111 2.48 27.93 21.71
C GLU A 111 2.31 28.79 20.43
N THR A 112 2.18 28.17 19.26
CA THR A 112 1.99 28.87 17.98
C THR A 112 0.62 29.55 17.96
N GLU A 113 0.60 30.89 17.92
CA GLU A 113 -0.62 31.71 18.08
C GLU A 113 -1.71 31.32 17.09
N GLU A 114 -1.37 31.12 15.81
CA GLU A 114 -2.34 30.79 14.75
C GLU A 114 -2.97 29.40 14.97
N VAL A 115 -2.18 28.45 15.49
CA VAL A 115 -2.68 27.11 15.81
C VAL A 115 -3.61 27.14 17.01
N LEU A 116 -3.28 27.94 18.04
CA LEU A 116 -4.11 28.15 19.24
C LEU A 116 -5.41 28.89 18.89
N ALA A 117 -5.34 29.91 18.02
CA ALA A 117 -6.51 30.62 17.53
C ALA A 117 -7.46 29.65 16.79
N LEU A 118 -6.92 28.84 15.88
CA LEU A 118 -7.69 27.83 15.18
C LEU A 118 -8.32 26.82 16.16
N ALA A 119 -7.55 26.32 17.15
CA ALA A 119 -8.07 25.39 18.15
C ALA A 119 -9.27 25.97 18.91
N SER A 120 -9.22 27.28 19.23
CA SER A 120 -10.30 27.99 19.92
C SER A 120 -11.56 28.11 19.05
N LEU A 121 -11.40 28.43 17.76
CA LEU A 121 -12.51 28.51 16.80
C LEU A 121 -13.19 27.15 16.61
N LEU A 122 -12.39 26.10 16.41
CA LEU A 122 -12.88 24.74 16.27
C LEU A 122 -13.62 24.26 17.54
N LYS A 123 -13.18 24.72 18.74
CA LYS A 123 -13.89 24.47 19.98
C LYS A 123 -15.28 25.06 19.99
N ALA A 124 -15.40 26.31 19.57
CA ALA A 124 -16.69 26.99 19.49
C ALA A 124 -17.66 26.30 18.52
N ASP A 125 -17.13 25.75 17.42
CA ASP A 125 -17.91 25.04 16.41
C ASP A 125 -18.21 23.57 16.78
N GLY A 126 -17.70 23.10 17.91
CA GLY A 126 -17.93 21.73 18.39
C GLY A 126 -17.17 20.66 17.59
N VAL A 127 -16.05 21.02 16.96
CA VAL A 127 -15.15 20.10 16.25
C VAL A 127 -14.18 19.47 17.25
N ALA A 128 -14.05 18.13 17.24
CA ALA A 128 -13.12 17.41 18.10
C ALA A 128 -11.66 17.72 17.71
N ARG A 129 -10.79 17.95 18.70
CA ARG A 129 -9.41 18.40 18.49
C ARG A 129 -8.42 17.47 19.17
N ILE A 130 -7.43 17.03 18.39
CA ILE A 130 -6.29 16.27 18.84
C ILE A 130 -5.05 17.15 18.67
N GLY A 131 -4.31 17.41 19.74
CA GLY A 131 -3.07 18.17 19.69
C GLY A 131 -1.85 17.25 19.73
N ILE A 132 -0.81 17.59 18.96
CA ILE A 132 0.52 16.98 19.09
C ILE A 132 1.53 18.08 19.39
N SER A 133 2.16 18.03 20.56
CA SER A 133 3.24 18.95 20.96
C SER A 133 4.25 18.25 21.86
N LYS A 134 5.22 19.00 22.38
CA LYS A 134 6.28 18.44 23.22
C LYS A 134 5.79 17.93 24.58
N SER A 135 4.79 18.57 25.19
CA SER A 135 4.33 18.20 26.52
C SER A 135 2.85 18.54 26.77
N ASP A 136 2.27 17.93 27.79
CA ASP A 136 0.89 18.15 28.28
C ASP A 136 0.67 19.52 28.93
N ARG A 137 1.74 20.31 29.15
CA ARG A 137 1.71 21.64 29.76
C ARG A 137 1.60 22.78 28.76
N THR A 138 1.63 22.48 27.43
CA THR A 138 1.55 23.51 26.43
C THR A 138 0.15 24.06 26.24
N GLY A 139 0.05 25.29 25.70
CA GLY A 139 -1.24 25.89 25.33
C GLY A 139 -2.06 25.01 24.39
N LEU A 140 -1.41 24.34 23.43
CA LEU A 140 -2.09 23.40 22.51
C LEU A 140 -2.68 22.20 23.27
N ALA A 141 -1.97 21.65 24.24
CA ALA A 141 -2.48 20.54 25.05
C ALA A 141 -3.74 20.93 25.81
N GLN A 142 -3.80 22.17 26.34
CA GLN A 142 -4.97 22.70 27.08
C GLN A 142 -6.13 23.07 26.15
N ALA A 143 -5.85 23.39 24.86
CA ALA A 143 -6.84 23.78 23.89
C ALA A 143 -7.53 22.60 23.20
N CYS A 144 -7.00 21.37 23.33
CA CYS A 144 -7.48 20.17 22.65
C CYS A 144 -8.23 19.22 23.59
N ASP A 145 -9.08 18.37 22.99
CA ASP A 145 -9.85 17.35 23.72
C ASP A 145 -8.99 16.14 24.06
N CYS A 146 -7.94 15.92 23.26
CA CYS A 146 -6.92 14.91 23.46
C CYS A 146 -5.56 15.47 23.04
N HIS A 147 -4.50 15.05 23.72
CA HIS A 147 -3.15 15.52 23.43
C HIS A 147 -2.15 14.37 23.47
N VAL A 148 -1.27 14.33 22.44
CA VAL A 148 -0.15 13.39 22.36
C VAL A 148 1.16 14.16 22.61
N ALA A 149 1.87 13.80 23.69
CA ALA A 149 3.14 14.40 24.05
C ALA A 149 4.30 13.67 23.36
N LEU A 150 5.11 14.41 22.58
CA LEU A 150 6.33 13.87 21.94
C LEU A 150 7.51 13.79 22.92
N GLY A 151 7.44 14.50 24.06
CA GLY A 151 8.55 14.68 24.99
C GLY A 151 9.51 15.78 24.57
N ASP A 152 10.47 16.07 25.44
CA ASP A 152 11.55 16.98 25.11
C ASP A 152 12.52 16.29 24.16
N ILE A 153 12.73 16.90 22.99
CA ILE A 153 13.56 16.38 21.90
C ILE A 153 14.63 17.44 21.60
N GLU A 154 15.87 17.02 21.70
CA GLU A 154 17.01 17.82 21.24
C GLU A 154 17.12 17.66 19.71
N GLU A 155 17.27 18.79 19.01
CA GLU A 155 17.37 18.77 17.56
C GLU A 155 18.73 18.27 17.09
N ALA A 156 18.78 17.60 15.95
CA ALA A 156 20.05 17.16 15.34
C ALA A 156 20.92 18.33 14.83
N CYS A 157 20.34 19.52 14.73
CA CYS A 157 21.03 20.74 14.39
C CYS A 157 22.07 21.14 15.46
N PRO A 158 23.32 21.47 15.11
CA PRO A 158 24.36 21.88 16.07
C PRO A 158 23.97 23.07 16.94
N LEU A 159 23.06 23.93 16.48
CA LEU A 159 22.55 25.07 17.22
C LEU A 159 21.27 24.73 18.02
N ASN A 160 20.79 23.51 17.93
CA ASN A 160 19.51 23.08 18.50
C ASN A 160 18.30 23.97 18.11
N LEU A 161 18.34 24.58 16.92
CA LEU A 161 17.32 25.54 16.44
C LEU A 161 16.51 25.02 15.26
N ALA A 162 17.14 24.34 14.31
CA ALA A 162 16.45 23.86 13.12
C ALA A 162 15.62 22.61 13.46
N PRO A 163 14.29 22.63 13.26
CA PRO A 163 13.44 21.45 13.51
C PRO A 163 13.83 20.29 12.61
N THR A 164 14.30 19.21 13.21
CA THR A 164 14.79 17.98 12.59
C THR A 164 14.21 16.77 13.34
N ALA A 165 14.81 16.40 14.46
CA ALA A 165 14.35 15.26 15.27
C ALA A 165 12.91 15.42 15.80
N SER A 166 12.51 16.65 16.16
CA SER A 166 11.14 16.94 16.56
C SER A 166 10.14 16.73 15.43
N THR A 167 10.46 17.16 14.20
CA THR A 167 9.59 16.97 13.04
C THR A 167 9.54 15.53 12.60
N THR A 168 10.62 14.78 12.70
CA THR A 168 10.68 13.34 12.43
C THR A 168 9.82 12.56 13.43
N ALA A 169 9.90 12.87 14.71
CA ALA A 169 9.05 12.26 15.73
C ALA A 169 7.56 12.61 15.54
N MET A 170 7.24 13.85 15.17
CA MET A 170 5.87 14.30 14.86
C MET A 170 5.29 13.57 13.67
N LEU A 171 6.07 13.41 12.60
CA LEU A 171 5.70 12.63 11.42
C LEU A 171 5.41 11.17 11.79
N ALA A 172 6.32 10.54 12.54
CA ALA A 172 6.17 9.15 12.98
C ALA A 172 4.92 8.95 13.86
N ALA A 173 4.62 9.91 14.75
CA ALA A 173 3.40 9.87 15.56
C ALA A 173 2.13 9.96 14.71
N GLY A 174 2.09 10.86 13.72
CA GLY A 174 0.98 11.00 12.79
C GLY A 174 0.77 9.75 11.93
N ASP A 175 1.83 9.17 11.39
CA ASP A 175 1.77 7.93 10.62
C ASP A 175 1.32 6.75 11.49
N ALA A 176 1.78 6.67 12.74
CA ALA A 176 1.36 5.64 13.68
C ALA A 176 -0.14 5.71 13.98
N LEU A 177 -0.70 6.92 14.16
CA LEU A 177 -2.15 7.13 14.31
C LEU A 177 -2.91 6.69 13.07
N ALA A 178 -2.45 7.05 11.87
CA ALA A 178 -3.09 6.67 10.62
C ALA A 178 -3.11 5.14 10.42
N LEU A 179 -1.97 4.48 10.65
CA LEU A 179 -1.86 3.02 10.57
C LEU A 179 -2.71 2.30 11.62
N ALA A 180 -2.75 2.81 12.85
CA ALA A 180 -3.55 2.22 13.92
C ALA A 180 -5.05 2.37 13.65
N LEU A 181 -5.49 3.50 13.09
CA LEU A 181 -6.88 3.71 12.66
C LEU A 181 -7.26 2.77 11.52
N ALA A 182 -6.40 2.65 10.50
CA ALA A 182 -6.61 1.71 9.39
C ALA A 182 -6.75 0.27 9.89
N ARG A 183 -5.91 -0.14 10.86
CA ARG A 183 -6.00 -1.45 11.51
C ARG A 183 -7.32 -1.64 12.26
N ARG A 184 -7.79 -0.63 13.02
CA ARG A 184 -9.08 -0.69 13.73
C ARG A 184 -10.26 -0.88 12.78
N ARG A 185 -10.18 -0.28 11.58
CA ARG A 185 -11.21 -0.33 10.54
C ARG A 185 -11.09 -1.54 9.60
N ASP A 186 -10.21 -2.49 9.90
CA ASP A 186 -9.93 -3.67 9.06
C ASP A 186 -9.63 -3.31 7.59
N PHE A 187 -8.86 -2.20 7.39
CA PHE A 187 -8.48 -1.70 6.07
C PHE A 187 -7.62 -2.74 5.33
N LYS A 188 -8.06 -3.14 4.13
CA LYS A 188 -7.49 -4.22 3.35
C LYS A 188 -6.76 -3.75 2.10
N ALA A 189 -6.11 -4.69 1.41
CA ALA A 189 -5.41 -4.44 0.15
C ALA A 189 -6.35 -3.88 -0.94
N ASP A 190 -7.59 -4.36 -0.99
CA ASP A 190 -8.60 -3.88 -1.95
C ASP A 190 -8.99 -2.43 -1.68
N ASP A 191 -9.08 -2.03 -0.40
CA ASP A 191 -9.32 -0.64 -0.03
C ASP A 191 -8.17 0.25 -0.45
N PHE A 192 -6.92 -0.22 -0.24
CA PHE A 192 -5.73 0.50 -0.67
C PHE A 192 -5.68 0.65 -2.19
N HIS A 193 -6.02 -0.40 -2.93
CA HIS A 193 -6.13 -0.34 -4.39
C HIS A 193 -7.15 0.71 -4.85
N ARG A 194 -8.32 0.75 -4.21
CA ARG A 194 -9.37 1.73 -4.51
C ARG A 194 -8.90 3.18 -4.31
N MET A 195 -8.05 3.44 -3.31
CA MET A 195 -7.47 4.76 -3.05
C MET A 195 -6.30 5.11 -4.00
N HIS A 196 -5.67 4.10 -4.64
CA HIS A 196 -4.49 4.28 -5.50
C HIS A 196 -4.67 3.67 -6.90
N PRO A 197 -5.73 4.03 -7.67
CA PRO A 197 -6.06 3.34 -8.91
C PRO A 197 -5.01 3.51 -10.04
N GLY A 198 -4.20 4.56 -10.00
CA GLY A 198 -3.25 4.92 -11.07
C GLY A 198 -1.79 4.61 -10.79
N GLY A 199 -1.42 4.08 -9.63
CA GLY A 199 -0.02 3.81 -9.26
C GLY A 199 0.41 2.36 -9.50
N LEU A 200 1.74 2.13 -9.67
CA LEU A 200 2.30 0.77 -9.70
C LEU A 200 1.91 -0.07 -8.49
N LEU A 201 1.82 0.56 -7.31
CA LEU A 201 1.33 -0.06 -6.08
C LEU A 201 -0.13 -0.51 -6.20
N GLY A 202 -1.01 0.34 -6.73
CA GLY A 202 -2.42 0.02 -6.94
C GLY A 202 -2.61 -1.06 -8.00
N ALA A 203 -1.90 -0.97 -9.13
CA ALA A 203 -1.94 -2.00 -10.17
C ALA A 203 -1.50 -3.38 -9.66
N GLY A 204 -0.48 -3.42 -8.80
CA GLY A 204 0.02 -4.65 -8.19
C GLY A 204 -0.95 -5.32 -7.20
N LEU A 205 -1.91 -4.59 -6.66
CA LEU A 205 -2.90 -5.07 -5.70
C LEU A 205 -4.23 -5.50 -6.34
N ARG A 206 -4.37 -5.39 -7.66
CA ARG A 206 -5.58 -5.86 -8.35
C ARG A 206 -5.71 -7.38 -8.26
N PRO A 207 -6.92 -7.92 -8.05
CA PRO A 207 -7.19 -9.33 -8.17
C PRO A 207 -6.79 -9.86 -9.54
N ILE A 208 -6.11 -11.01 -9.60
CA ILE A 208 -5.59 -11.55 -10.87
C ILE A 208 -6.71 -11.83 -11.87
N LEU A 209 -7.85 -12.29 -11.39
CA LEU A 209 -9.00 -12.59 -12.24
C LEU A 209 -9.58 -11.35 -12.95
N GLU A 210 -9.38 -10.14 -12.44
CA GLU A 210 -9.81 -8.92 -13.14
C GLU A 210 -8.94 -8.57 -14.35
N VAL A 211 -7.74 -9.11 -14.38
CA VAL A 211 -6.68 -8.72 -15.32
C VAL A 211 -6.54 -9.72 -16.48
N VAL A 212 -6.73 -11.02 -16.19
CA VAL A 212 -6.58 -12.07 -17.23
C VAL A 212 -7.60 -11.87 -18.34
N ARG A 213 -7.11 -11.80 -19.59
CA ARG A 213 -7.92 -11.69 -20.80
C ARG A 213 -8.56 -13.01 -21.18
N PHE A 214 -7.89 -14.12 -20.89
CA PHE A 214 -8.32 -15.45 -21.27
C PHE A 214 -9.01 -16.14 -20.09
N ARG A 215 -10.31 -16.44 -20.23
CA ARG A 215 -11.15 -17.05 -19.19
C ARG A 215 -11.82 -18.31 -19.68
N VAL A 216 -11.83 -19.33 -18.85
CA VAL A 216 -12.54 -20.58 -19.12
C VAL A 216 -14.04 -20.31 -19.28
N GLY A 217 -14.66 -20.99 -20.25
CA GLY A 217 -16.09 -20.79 -20.56
C GLY A 217 -16.41 -19.54 -21.40
N ARG A 218 -15.42 -18.69 -21.67
CA ARG A 218 -15.61 -17.47 -22.50
C ARG A 218 -14.77 -17.48 -23.76
N ASN A 219 -13.47 -17.56 -23.66
CA ASN A 219 -12.53 -17.46 -24.77
C ASN A 219 -11.25 -18.30 -24.55
N LEU A 220 -11.30 -19.21 -23.58
CA LEU A 220 -10.20 -20.12 -23.26
C LEU A 220 -10.76 -21.55 -23.19
N PRO A 221 -10.56 -22.38 -24.22
CA PRO A 221 -10.96 -23.77 -24.19
C PRO A 221 -10.03 -24.58 -23.29
N CYS A 222 -10.61 -25.54 -22.57
CA CYS A 222 -9.89 -26.61 -21.91
C CYS A 222 -10.04 -27.89 -22.73
N VAL A 223 -8.95 -28.60 -22.91
CA VAL A 223 -8.93 -29.86 -23.70
C VAL A 223 -8.71 -31.07 -22.77
N PRO A 224 -9.37 -32.22 -23.01
CA PRO A 224 -9.13 -33.40 -22.21
C PRO A 224 -7.75 -34.00 -22.47
N ALA A 225 -7.13 -34.57 -21.43
CA ALA A 225 -5.81 -35.19 -21.52
C ALA A 225 -5.77 -36.43 -22.42
N THR A 226 -6.92 -37.00 -22.76
CA THR A 226 -7.07 -38.25 -23.52
C THR A 226 -7.10 -38.06 -25.05
N GLY A 227 -7.25 -36.81 -25.52
CA GLY A 227 -7.31 -36.51 -26.98
C GLY A 227 -5.94 -36.49 -27.66
N SER A 228 -5.93 -36.47 -29.00
CA SER A 228 -4.74 -36.25 -29.80
C SER A 228 -4.36 -34.77 -29.84
N LEU A 229 -3.09 -34.45 -30.18
CA LEU A 229 -2.63 -33.09 -30.38
C LEU A 229 -3.46 -32.39 -31.47
N ALA A 230 -3.81 -33.07 -32.54
CA ALA A 230 -4.64 -32.53 -33.62
C ALA A 230 -6.03 -32.13 -33.14
N GLU A 231 -6.67 -32.93 -32.25
CA GLU A 231 -7.96 -32.60 -31.64
C GLU A 231 -7.87 -31.40 -30.72
N ALA A 232 -6.81 -31.33 -29.90
CA ALA A 232 -6.56 -30.21 -29.02
C ALA A 232 -6.37 -28.90 -29.79
N LEU A 233 -5.59 -28.91 -30.86
CA LEU A 233 -5.37 -27.73 -31.70
C LEU A 233 -6.64 -27.29 -32.43
N ARG A 234 -7.47 -28.25 -32.91
CA ARG A 234 -8.79 -27.94 -33.49
C ARG A 234 -9.74 -27.31 -32.45
N ALA A 235 -9.76 -27.83 -31.25
CA ALA A 235 -10.57 -27.29 -30.14
C ALA A 235 -10.14 -25.85 -29.74
N ALA A 236 -8.88 -25.50 -29.93
CA ALA A 236 -8.35 -24.14 -29.74
C ALA A 236 -8.96 -23.12 -30.71
N GLY A 237 -9.46 -23.56 -31.88
CA GLY A 237 -10.07 -22.70 -32.89
C GLY A 237 -9.07 -21.79 -33.62
N ASP A 238 -9.58 -21.01 -34.58
CA ASP A 238 -8.79 -20.10 -35.43
C ASP A 238 -8.75 -18.65 -34.92
N GLY A 239 -9.37 -18.40 -33.77
CA GLY A 239 -9.46 -17.05 -33.16
C GLY A 239 -8.16 -16.57 -32.52
N ARG A 240 -8.19 -15.39 -31.90
CA ARG A 240 -7.08 -14.84 -31.12
C ARG A 240 -6.76 -15.79 -29.97
N ARG A 241 -5.60 -16.44 -30.04
CA ARG A 241 -5.18 -17.51 -29.13
C ARG A 241 -4.52 -16.95 -27.87
N ALA A 242 -4.77 -17.61 -26.76
CA ALA A 242 -3.82 -17.66 -25.67
C ALA A 242 -2.57 -18.44 -26.16
N GLY A 243 -1.35 -18.03 -25.76
CA GLY A 243 -0.11 -18.72 -26.16
C GLY A 243 0.00 -20.16 -25.68
N ALA A 244 -1.02 -20.66 -24.96
CA ALA A 244 -1.08 -22.01 -24.42
C ALA A 244 -2.50 -22.56 -24.33
N LEU A 245 -2.62 -23.91 -24.31
CA LEU A 245 -3.83 -24.67 -24.06
C LEU A 245 -3.81 -25.27 -22.65
N MET A 246 -4.92 -25.20 -21.95
CA MET A 246 -5.09 -25.88 -20.66
C MET A 246 -5.63 -27.29 -20.86
N VAL A 247 -4.91 -28.26 -20.31
CA VAL A 247 -5.28 -29.67 -20.39
C VAL A 247 -5.88 -30.08 -19.04
N VAL A 248 -7.06 -30.72 -19.08
CA VAL A 248 -7.79 -31.10 -17.85
C VAL A 248 -7.96 -32.62 -17.74
N ASP A 249 -8.05 -33.10 -16.49
CA ASP A 249 -8.37 -34.48 -16.16
C ASP A 249 -9.88 -34.76 -16.28
N ALA A 250 -10.28 -36.00 -16.00
CA ALA A 250 -11.68 -36.43 -16.04
C ALA A 250 -12.57 -35.71 -14.99
N GLN A 251 -11.98 -35.09 -13.97
CA GLN A 251 -12.68 -34.32 -12.94
C GLN A 251 -12.68 -32.80 -13.28
N GLY A 252 -12.11 -32.42 -14.42
CA GLY A 252 -12.03 -31.03 -14.85
C GLY A 252 -10.92 -30.22 -14.14
N ARG A 253 -9.99 -30.88 -13.45
CA ARG A 253 -8.85 -30.22 -12.79
C ARG A 253 -7.70 -30.08 -13.79
N LEU A 254 -6.86 -29.07 -13.61
CA LEU A 254 -5.71 -28.81 -14.46
C LEU A 254 -4.70 -29.95 -14.35
N ALA A 255 -4.54 -30.71 -15.44
CA ALA A 255 -3.57 -31.80 -15.56
C ALA A 255 -2.25 -31.34 -16.22
N GLY A 256 -2.31 -30.33 -17.08
CA GLY A 256 -1.14 -29.83 -17.78
C GLY A 256 -1.36 -28.54 -18.57
N LEU A 257 -0.28 -28.02 -19.10
CA LEU A 257 -0.25 -26.87 -20.00
C LEU A 257 0.51 -27.24 -21.28
N LEU A 258 -0.04 -26.91 -22.43
CA LEU A 258 0.58 -27.11 -23.73
C LEU A 258 0.78 -25.75 -24.40
N THR A 259 2.01 -25.26 -24.45
CA THR A 259 2.35 -23.98 -25.08
C THR A 259 2.56 -24.09 -26.57
N ASP A 260 2.44 -22.96 -27.32
CA ASP A 260 2.79 -22.93 -28.75
C ASP A 260 4.26 -23.32 -28.99
N ALA A 261 5.13 -23.04 -28.00
CA ALA A 261 6.54 -23.48 -28.07
C ALA A 261 6.69 -25.00 -27.96
N ASP A 262 5.85 -25.67 -27.14
CA ASP A 262 5.83 -27.13 -27.02
C ASP A 262 5.38 -27.76 -28.34
N VAL A 263 4.28 -27.26 -28.90
CA VAL A 263 3.77 -27.72 -30.20
C VAL A 263 4.84 -27.58 -31.28
N ARG A 264 5.50 -26.43 -31.41
CA ARG A 264 6.57 -26.17 -32.39
C ARG A 264 7.74 -27.15 -32.21
N ARG A 265 8.16 -27.40 -30.95
CA ARG A 265 9.25 -28.36 -30.66
C ARG A 265 8.87 -29.78 -31.09
N LEU A 266 7.66 -30.22 -30.84
CA LEU A 266 7.14 -31.53 -31.20
C LEU A 266 7.06 -31.71 -32.70
N VAL A 267 6.48 -30.75 -33.41
CA VAL A 267 6.39 -30.79 -34.88
C VAL A 267 7.77 -30.79 -35.53
N ASN A 268 8.72 -30.01 -35.02
CA ASN A 268 10.10 -30.03 -35.52
C ASN A 268 10.79 -31.38 -35.29
N ALA A 269 10.49 -32.07 -34.20
CA ALA A 269 11.12 -33.35 -33.84
C ALA A 269 10.48 -34.56 -34.56
N ARG A 270 9.17 -34.54 -34.79
CA ARG A 270 8.40 -35.72 -35.27
C ARG A 270 7.66 -35.49 -36.61
N GLY A 271 7.73 -34.28 -37.16
CA GLY A 271 6.97 -33.95 -38.37
C GLY A 271 5.44 -34.05 -38.14
N ALA A 272 4.73 -34.55 -39.16
CA ALA A 272 3.27 -34.71 -39.10
C ALA A 272 2.81 -35.74 -38.06
N ASP A 273 3.64 -36.73 -37.69
CA ASP A 273 3.32 -37.76 -36.71
C ASP A 273 3.13 -37.18 -35.29
N ALA A 274 3.61 -35.96 -35.04
CA ALA A 274 3.36 -35.25 -33.82
C ALA A 274 1.86 -35.02 -33.54
N LEU A 275 1.06 -34.83 -34.59
CA LEU A 275 -0.36 -34.53 -34.51
C LEU A 275 -1.20 -35.72 -33.98
N GLU A 276 -0.74 -36.93 -34.15
CA GLU A 276 -1.39 -38.15 -33.66
C GLU A 276 -1.00 -38.48 -32.21
N ALA A 277 -0.02 -37.78 -31.63
CA ALA A 277 0.43 -38.02 -30.27
C ALA A 277 -0.67 -37.62 -29.26
N PRO A 278 -0.85 -38.37 -28.17
CA PRO A 278 -1.77 -37.98 -27.12
C PRO A 278 -1.30 -36.70 -26.44
N VAL A 279 -2.24 -35.79 -26.16
CA VAL A 279 -1.95 -34.49 -25.53
C VAL A 279 -1.18 -34.64 -24.22
N SER A 280 -1.52 -35.67 -23.41
CA SER A 280 -0.84 -36.01 -22.16
C SER A 280 0.67 -36.30 -22.32
N ALA A 281 1.11 -36.73 -23.48
CA ALA A 281 2.53 -36.95 -23.80
C ALA A 281 3.23 -35.67 -24.33
N CYS A 282 2.47 -34.64 -24.66
CA CYS A 282 2.92 -33.42 -25.29
C CYS A 282 2.98 -32.22 -24.35
N MET A 283 2.21 -32.25 -23.27
CA MET A 283 2.03 -31.16 -22.32
C MET A 283 3.11 -31.12 -21.23
N THR A 284 3.33 -29.93 -20.68
CA THR A 284 4.01 -29.79 -19.40
C THR A 284 3.04 -30.24 -18.28
N THR A 285 3.40 -31.30 -17.58
CA THR A 285 2.64 -31.81 -16.43
C THR A 285 2.91 -30.98 -15.20
N HIS A 286 1.89 -30.79 -14.34
CA HIS A 286 1.97 -30.01 -13.10
C HIS A 286 2.55 -28.61 -13.33
N PRO A 287 1.98 -27.79 -14.21
CA PRO A 287 2.47 -26.44 -14.45
C PRO A 287 2.34 -25.60 -13.18
N ARG A 288 3.17 -24.59 -13.04
CA ARG A 288 2.99 -23.60 -11.98
C ARG A 288 1.68 -22.84 -12.19
N THR A 289 0.95 -22.65 -11.11
CA THR A 289 -0.40 -22.03 -11.14
C THR A 289 -0.47 -20.85 -10.18
N LEU A 290 -1.38 -19.94 -10.46
CA LEU A 290 -1.81 -18.88 -9.53
C LEU A 290 -3.16 -19.29 -8.91
N PRO A 291 -3.35 -19.11 -7.59
CA PRO A 291 -4.67 -19.28 -6.99
C PRO A 291 -5.61 -18.14 -7.43
N SER A 292 -6.92 -18.38 -7.39
CA SER A 292 -7.94 -17.42 -7.82
C SER A 292 -7.98 -16.11 -7.04
N ASP A 293 -7.49 -16.12 -5.80
CA ASP A 293 -7.36 -14.98 -4.90
C ASP A 293 -5.99 -14.27 -4.99
N ALA A 294 -5.10 -14.71 -5.89
CA ALA A 294 -3.82 -14.07 -6.12
C ALA A 294 -3.99 -12.64 -6.62
N LEU A 295 -3.02 -11.79 -6.27
CA LEU A 295 -2.92 -10.43 -6.76
C LEU A 295 -1.93 -10.33 -7.93
N VAL A 296 -2.05 -9.28 -8.73
CA VAL A 296 -1.12 -9.00 -9.85
C VAL A 296 0.34 -9.04 -9.40
N ARG A 297 0.69 -8.53 -8.21
CA ARG A 297 2.06 -8.58 -7.68
C ARG A 297 2.60 -10.00 -7.52
N ASP A 298 1.73 -10.97 -7.20
CA ASP A 298 2.13 -12.38 -7.05
C ASP A 298 2.45 -12.98 -8.40
N ALA A 299 1.65 -12.65 -9.42
CA ALA A 299 1.92 -13.01 -10.80
C ALA A 299 3.24 -12.39 -11.32
N VAL A 300 3.46 -11.10 -11.08
CA VAL A 300 4.72 -10.41 -11.46
C VAL A 300 5.93 -11.10 -10.83
N ARG A 301 5.85 -11.46 -9.55
CA ARG A 301 6.92 -12.21 -8.87
C ARG A 301 7.18 -13.55 -9.56
N MET A 302 6.13 -14.35 -9.80
CA MET A 302 6.26 -15.66 -10.44
C MET A 302 6.81 -15.58 -11.85
N VAL A 303 6.33 -14.66 -12.69
CA VAL A 303 6.82 -14.44 -14.04
C VAL A 303 8.33 -14.13 -14.03
N ARG A 304 8.78 -13.25 -13.13
CA ARG A 304 10.20 -12.86 -13.03
C ARG A 304 11.10 -13.99 -12.51
N GLU A 305 10.65 -14.71 -11.48
CA GLU A 305 11.43 -15.80 -10.87
C GLU A 305 11.53 -17.02 -11.78
N LEU A 306 10.42 -17.39 -12.43
CA LEU A 306 10.33 -18.62 -13.24
C LEU A 306 10.60 -18.39 -14.72
N ARG A 307 10.63 -17.13 -15.17
CA ARG A 307 10.79 -16.74 -16.61
C ARG A 307 9.79 -17.47 -17.50
N VAL A 308 8.52 -17.43 -17.11
CA VAL A 308 7.40 -18.01 -17.85
C VAL A 308 6.52 -16.91 -18.42
N ASP A 309 5.94 -17.15 -19.58
CA ASP A 309 5.09 -16.20 -20.29
C ASP A 309 3.61 -16.44 -19.97
N GLU A 310 3.23 -17.68 -19.61
CA GLU A 310 1.85 -18.06 -19.31
C GLU A 310 1.76 -18.72 -17.93
N LEU A 311 0.75 -18.33 -17.15
CA LEU A 311 0.43 -18.90 -15.84
C LEU A 311 -1.06 -19.21 -15.74
N PRO A 312 -1.45 -20.49 -15.61
CA PRO A 312 -2.82 -20.89 -15.30
C PRO A 312 -3.29 -20.33 -13.95
N VAL A 313 -4.52 -19.82 -13.92
CA VAL A 313 -5.22 -19.42 -12.68
C VAL A 313 -6.22 -20.50 -12.36
N VAL A 314 -6.16 -21.03 -11.13
CA VAL A 314 -7.01 -22.17 -10.68
C VAL A 314 -7.81 -21.81 -9.43
N ASP A 315 -8.95 -22.47 -9.24
CA ASP A 315 -9.70 -22.42 -7.99
C ASP A 315 -9.08 -23.32 -6.89
N ALA A 316 -9.75 -23.37 -5.72
CA ALA A 316 -9.31 -24.18 -4.59
C ALA A 316 -9.33 -25.70 -4.87
N ASP A 317 -10.15 -26.15 -5.84
CA ASP A 317 -10.25 -27.55 -6.27
C ASP A 317 -9.24 -27.89 -7.39
N GLY A 318 -8.43 -26.93 -7.83
CA GLY A 318 -7.47 -27.07 -8.92
C GLY A 318 -8.09 -27.00 -10.32
N LYS A 319 -9.33 -26.52 -10.44
CA LYS A 319 -9.98 -26.32 -11.74
C LYS A 319 -9.53 -25.00 -12.37
N PRO A 320 -9.22 -24.98 -13.67
CA PRO A 320 -8.76 -23.78 -14.34
C PRO A 320 -9.90 -22.76 -14.49
N LEU A 321 -9.59 -21.50 -14.17
CA LEU A 321 -10.49 -20.34 -14.29
C LEU A 321 -10.06 -19.40 -15.41
N GLY A 322 -8.75 -19.30 -15.63
CA GLY A 322 -8.17 -18.42 -16.65
C GLY A 322 -6.70 -18.69 -16.91
N LEU A 323 -6.16 -18.01 -17.89
CA LEU A 323 -4.74 -18.03 -18.23
C LEU A 323 -4.22 -16.59 -18.26
N LEU A 324 -3.24 -16.31 -17.41
CA LEU A 324 -2.47 -15.07 -17.45
C LEU A 324 -1.41 -15.20 -18.54
N ASP A 325 -1.37 -14.23 -19.43
CA ASP A 325 -0.30 -13.99 -20.38
C ASP A 325 0.56 -12.82 -19.88
N VAL A 326 1.87 -12.87 -20.02
CA VAL A 326 2.79 -11.79 -19.63
C VAL A 326 2.39 -10.44 -20.24
N GLN A 327 1.77 -10.43 -21.42
CA GLN A 327 1.24 -9.24 -22.08
C GLN A 327 0.14 -8.55 -21.25
N ASP A 328 -0.58 -9.27 -20.40
CA ASP A 328 -1.56 -8.69 -19.49
C ASP A 328 -0.87 -7.81 -18.42
N LEU A 329 0.30 -8.25 -17.96
CA LEU A 329 1.12 -7.50 -17.00
C LEU A 329 1.84 -6.31 -17.65
N ILE A 330 2.28 -6.45 -18.91
CA ILE A 330 2.89 -5.35 -19.68
C ILE A 330 1.86 -4.25 -19.94
N ALA A 331 0.62 -4.62 -20.30
CA ALA A 331 -0.47 -3.66 -20.51
C ALA A 331 -0.79 -2.83 -19.24
N LEU A 332 -0.57 -3.40 -18.05
CA LEU A 332 -0.69 -2.72 -16.77
C LEU A 332 0.56 -1.91 -16.38
N LYS A 333 1.62 -1.94 -17.18
CA LYS A 333 2.93 -1.31 -16.91
C LYS A 333 3.59 -1.78 -15.59
N VAL A 334 3.23 -2.96 -15.10
CA VAL A 334 3.82 -3.56 -13.89
C VAL A 334 5.05 -4.42 -14.19
N VAL A 335 5.22 -4.81 -15.45
CA VAL A 335 6.41 -5.44 -16.01
C VAL A 335 6.86 -4.60 -17.21
N ARG A 336 8.16 -4.46 -17.44
CA ARG A 336 8.74 -3.85 -18.65
C ARG A 336 9.16 -4.97 -19.59
N ASP A 337 9.06 -4.71 -20.89
CA ASP A 337 9.60 -5.58 -21.95
C ASP A 337 11.08 -5.88 -21.74
#